data_e76229f056b3f6940057a205659a45bd
#
_entry.id   e76229f056b3f6940057a205659a45bd
#
_cell.length_a   1.000
_cell.length_b   1.000
_cell.length_c   1.000
_cell.angle_alpha   90.00
_cell.angle_beta   90.00
_cell.angle_gamma   90.00
#
_symmetry.space_group_name_H-M   'P 1'
#
loop_
_entity.id
_entity.type
_entity.pdbx_description
1 polymer ?
#
loop_
_entity_poly.entity_id
_entity_poly.type
_entity_poly.pdbx_seq_one_letter_code
_entity_poly.pdbx_strand_id
1 'polypeptide(L)'
;GQACEFDYSGTQACKALKEEGYRVILVNSNPATIMTDPEFADVTYIEPLTVEILEKIIAKERPSALLPTLGGQTALNLSMALHKAGILQKYNVEMIGAKPHAIEKGEDRQLFKDAMLKIGLDVAKSGVVHSLEEARAAAEKIGTFPLIIRPSFTLGGTGGGIAYNREEFEQIVNG
;
A
#
# COMPACT_ATOMS: atom_id res chain seq x y z
N GLY A 1 -14.58 8.03 -7.46
CA GLY A 1 -14.29 7.76 -6.06
C GLY A 1 -12.87 8.12 -5.68
N GLN A 2 -12.07 7.14 -5.38
CA GLN A 2 -10.70 7.35 -4.86
C GLN A 2 -9.78 8.16 -5.80
N ALA A 3 -9.94 8.05 -7.11
CA ALA A 3 -9.09 8.75 -8.06
C ALA A 3 -9.08 10.27 -7.86
N CYS A 4 -10.25 10.88 -7.68
CA CYS A 4 -10.37 12.32 -7.45
C CYS A 4 -9.79 12.73 -6.09
N GLU A 5 -9.91 11.89 -5.07
CA GLU A 5 -9.35 12.13 -3.75
C GLU A 5 -7.82 12.14 -3.79
N PHE A 6 -7.20 11.17 -4.48
CA PHE A 6 -5.75 11.14 -4.64
C PHE A 6 -5.24 12.29 -5.52
N ASP A 7 -5.95 12.66 -6.57
CA ASP A 7 -5.60 13.82 -7.41
C ASP A 7 -5.56 15.10 -6.58
N TYR A 8 -6.58 15.35 -5.78
CA TYR A 8 -6.63 16.52 -4.91
C TYR A 8 -5.51 16.49 -3.85
N SER A 9 -5.36 15.38 -3.14
CA SER A 9 -4.34 15.24 -2.08
C SER A 9 -2.93 15.40 -2.65
N GLY A 10 -2.64 14.80 -3.79
CA GLY A 10 -1.35 14.92 -4.46
C GLY A 10 -1.06 16.34 -4.95
N THR A 11 -2.05 17.01 -5.49
CA THR A 11 -1.94 18.42 -5.90
C THR A 11 -1.61 19.32 -4.71
N GLN A 12 -2.31 19.15 -3.59
CA GLN A 12 -2.05 19.91 -2.36
C GLN A 12 -0.65 19.64 -1.79
N ALA A 13 -0.18 18.41 -1.87
CA ALA A 13 1.17 18.07 -1.45
C ALA A 13 2.24 18.72 -2.33
N CYS A 14 2.08 18.67 -3.65
CA CYS A 14 2.99 19.36 -4.58
C CYS A 14 3.07 20.85 -4.27
N LYS A 15 1.90 21.49 -4.07
CA LYS A 15 1.82 22.91 -3.72
C LYS A 15 2.54 23.23 -2.41
N ALA A 16 2.24 22.48 -1.35
CA ALA A 16 2.87 22.66 -0.04
C ALA A 16 4.40 22.49 -0.10
N LEU A 17 4.88 21.49 -0.82
CA LEU A 17 6.32 21.24 -0.97
C LEU A 17 7.00 22.38 -1.75
N LYS A 18 6.37 22.91 -2.79
CA LYS A 18 6.90 24.07 -3.53
C LYS A 18 6.91 25.34 -2.68
N GLU A 19 5.88 25.58 -1.89
CA GLU A 19 5.82 26.72 -0.94
C GLU A 19 6.95 26.67 0.09
N GLU A 20 7.35 25.45 0.51
CA GLU A 20 8.50 25.22 1.39
C GLU A 20 9.86 25.27 0.68
N GLY A 21 9.89 25.55 -0.62
CA GLY A 21 11.11 25.71 -1.42
C GLY A 21 11.71 24.40 -1.94
N TYR A 22 11.00 23.30 -1.88
CA TYR A 22 11.44 22.04 -2.47
C TYR A 22 11.23 22.02 -3.97
N ARG A 23 12.18 21.40 -4.69
CA ARG A 23 12.01 21.03 -6.09
C ARG A 23 11.17 19.75 -6.16
N VAL A 24 10.02 19.84 -6.81
CA VAL A 24 9.05 18.74 -6.89
C VAL A 24 9.14 18.04 -8.23
N ILE A 25 9.35 16.73 -8.19
CA ILE A 25 9.34 15.84 -9.35
C ILE A 25 8.14 14.91 -9.20
N LEU A 26 7.20 15.00 -10.13
CA LEU A 26 6.00 14.20 -10.15
C LEU A 26 6.11 13.09 -11.19
N VAL A 27 5.71 11.88 -10.82
CA VAL A 27 5.55 10.76 -11.75
C VAL A 27 4.12 10.23 -11.66
N ASN A 28 3.42 10.17 -12.78
CA ASN A 28 2.07 9.65 -12.87
C ASN A 28 1.88 8.96 -14.23
N SER A 29 1.17 7.85 -14.25
CA SER A 29 0.86 7.14 -15.51
C SER A 29 -0.38 7.69 -16.23
N ASN A 30 -1.17 8.52 -15.57
CA ASN A 30 -2.38 9.09 -16.13
C ASN A 30 -2.14 10.52 -16.66
N PRO A 31 -2.21 10.77 -17.96
CA PRO A 31 -2.02 12.10 -18.52
C PRO A 31 -3.21 13.05 -18.26
N ALA A 32 -4.36 12.51 -17.83
CA ALA A 32 -5.58 13.30 -17.61
C ALA A 32 -5.77 13.78 -16.17
N THR A 33 -4.79 13.55 -15.29
CA THR A 33 -4.86 14.05 -13.91
C THR A 33 -4.50 15.51 -13.82
N ILE A 34 -5.14 16.27 -12.93
CA ILE A 34 -4.80 17.66 -12.64
C ILE A 34 -3.37 17.81 -12.08
N MET A 35 -2.82 16.75 -11.46
CA MET A 35 -1.45 16.75 -10.94
C MET A 35 -0.38 16.96 -12.02
N THR A 36 -0.69 16.63 -13.27
CA THR A 36 0.24 16.80 -14.41
C THR A 36 0.29 18.22 -14.97
N ASP A 37 -0.51 19.13 -14.43
CA ASP A 37 -0.42 20.56 -14.76
C ASP A 37 0.96 21.10 -14.36
N PRO A 38 1.66 21.81 -15.26
CA PRO A 38 3.01 22.34 -15.02
C PRO A 38 3.12 23.27 -13.80
N GLU A 39 2.02 23.81 -13.30
CA GLU A 39 2.04 24.66 -12.11
C GLU A 39 2.33 23.89 -10.81
N PHE A 40 2.01 22.61 -10.75
CA PHE A 40 2.08 21.83 -9.51
C PHE A 40 3.45 21.18 -9.26
N ALA A 41 4.19 20.85 -10.30
CA ALA A 41 5.51 20.26 -10.17
C ALA A 41 6.55 20.97 -11.02
N ASP A 42 7.81 20.95 -10.60
CA ASP A 42 8.92 21.52 -11.38
C ASP A 42 9.28 20.61 -12.57
N VAL A 43 9.08 19.31 -12.41
CA VAL A 43 9.26 18.30 -13.45
C VAL A 43 8.14 17.28 -13.35
N THR A 44 7.48 17.00 -14.48
CA THR A 44 6.41 15.99 -14.55
C THR A 44 6.78 14.91 -15.56
N TYR A 45 6.72 13.66 -15.12
CA TYR A 45 6.88 12.48 -15.93
C TYR A 45 5.55 11.76 -16.08
N ILE A 46 5.07 11.61 -17.31
CA ILE A 46 3.89 10.79 -17.63
C ILE A 46 4.43 9.49 -18.22
N GLU A 47 4.66 8.53 -17.35
CA GLU A 47 5.34 7.27 -17.68
C GLU A 47 4.69 6.10 -16.94
N PRO A 48 4.85 4.86 -17.43
CA PRO A 48 4.44 3.68 -16.70
C PRO A 48 5.11 3.60 -15.33
N LEU A 49 4.32 3.26 -14.31
CA LEU A 49 4.80 3.16 -12.93
C LEU A 49 5.46 1.80 -12.69
N THR A 50 6.67 1.62 -13.23
CA THR A 50 7.51 0.42 -13.05
C THR A 50 8.82 0.74 -12.35
N VAL A 51 9.43 -0.28 -11.74
CA VAL A 51 10.71 -0.14 -11.03
C VAL A 51 11.80 0.38 -11.96
N GLU A 52 11.86 -0.14 -13.20
CA GLU A 52 12.89 0.21 -14.19
C GLU A 52 12.79 1.66 -14.65
N ILE A 53 11.57 2.15 -14.86
CA ILE A 53 11.34 3.54 -15.26
C ILE A 53 11.62 4.48 -14.11
N LEU A 54 11.15 4.15 -12.90
CA LEU A 54 11.44 4.97 -11.73
C LEU A 54 12.95 5.00 -11.42
N GLU A 55 13.68 3.90 -11.57
CA GLU A 55 15.13 3.91 -11.41
C GLU A 55 15.79 4.89 -12.38
N LYS A 56 15.36 4.92 -13.66
CA LYS A 56 15.89 5.87 -14.65
C LYS A 56 15.61 7.32 -14.28
N ILE A 57 14.40 7.60 -13.79
CA ILE A 57 14.01 8.94 -13.33
C ILE A 57 14.84 9.35 -12.11
N ILE A 58 14.97 8.48 -11.12
CA ILE A 58 15.77 8.69 -9.91
C ILE A 58 17.24 8.93 -10.28
N ALA A 59 17.78 8.14 -11.19
CA ALA A 59 19.17 8.30 -11.66
C ALA A 59 19.41 9.66 -12.33
N LYS A 60 18.43 10.14 -13.11
CA LYS A 60 18.49 11.41 -13.82
C LYS A 60 18.28 12.60 -12.90
N GLU A 61 17.23 12.58 -12.12
CA GLU A 61 16.78 13.72 -11.31
C GLU A 61 17.46 13.83 -9.95
N ARG A 62 18.00 12.70 -9.44
CA ARG A 62 18.68 12.62 -8.14
C ARG A 62 17.88 13.25 -7.00
N PRO A 63 16.63 12.85 -6.78
CA PRO A 63 15.86 13.36 -5.66
C PRO A 63 16.47 12.92 -4.34
N SER A 64 16.38 13.75 -3.31
CA SER A 64 16.80 13.40 -1.95
C SER A 64 15.75 12.58 -1.21
N ALA A 65 14.48 12.69 -1.61
CA ALA A 65 13.36 12.02 -0.95
C ALA A 65 12.31 11.50 -1.94
N LEU A 66 11.59 10.46 -1.51
CA LEU A 66 10.43 9.87 -2.17
C LEU A 66 9.23 9.93 -1.23
N LEU A 67 8.12 10.53 -1.67
CA LEU A 67 6.86 10.60 -0.94
C LEU A 67 5.80 9.70 -1.61
N PRO A 68 5.58 8.46 -1.13
CA PRO A 68 4.65 7.53 -1.76
C PRO A 68 3.21 7.63 -1.25
N THR A 69 2.99 8.20 -0.07
CA THR A 69 1.73 8.08 0.69
C THR A 69 0.51 8.70 0.03
N LEU A 70 0.69 9.62 -0.91
CA LEU A 70 -0.40 10.32 -1.61
C LEU A 70 -0.73 9.72 -2.99
N GLY A 71 -0.06 8.65 -3.38
CA GLY A 71 -0.26 7.96 -4.66
C GLY A 71 -1.05 6.66 -4.54
N GLY A 72 -1.72 6.42 -3.40
CA GLY A 72 -2.50 5.21 -3.15
C GLY A 72 -1.66 3.94 -3.09
N GLN A 73 -2.32 2.79 -3.18
CA GLN A 73 -1.68 1.47 -3.07
C GLN A 73 -0.62 1.24 -4.15
N THR A 74 -0.83 1.76 -5.35
CA THR A 74 0.15 1.64 -6.44
C THR A 74 1.49 2.28 -6.07
N ALA A 75 1.47 3.49 -5.52
CA ALA A 75 2.69 4.18 -5.10
C ALA A 75 3.36 3.50 -3.90
N LEU A 76 2.58 3.01 -2.93
CA LEU A 76 3.10 2.25 -1.79
C LEU A 76 3.79 0.97 -2.25
N ASN A 77 3.15 0.16 -3.07
CA ASN A 77 3.70 -1.08 -3.60
C ASN A 77 5.00 -0.83 -4.40
N LEU A 78 4.99 0.20 -5.25
CA LEU A 78 6.14 0.56 -6.07
C LEU A 78 7.31 1.08 -5.22
N SER A 79 7.05 1.88 -4.21
CA SER A 79 8.08 2.36 -3.29
C SER A 79 8.73 1.22 -2.49
N MET A 80 7.93 0.23 -2.06
CA MET A 80 8.43 -0.97 -1.41
C MET A 80 9.25 -1.84 -2.37
N ALA A 81 8.86 -1.95 -3.64
CA ALA A 81 9.63 -2.65 -4.67
C ALA A 81 10.99 -1.97 -4.93
N LEU A 82 11.03 -0.64 -5.02
CA LEU A 82 12.26 0.16 -5.12
C LEU A 82 13.17 -0.04 -3.91
N HIS A 83 12.61 -0.07 -2.70
CA HIS A 83 13.34 -0.31 -1.46
C HIS A 83 13.95 -1.71 -1.45
N LYS A 84 13.15 -2.75 -1.74
CA LYS A 84 13.62 -4.15 -1.77
C LYS A 84 14.67 -4.40 -2.85
N ALA A 85 14.57 -3.72 -3.99
CA ALA A 85 15.60 -3.77 -5.04
C ALA A 85 16.88 -3.00 -4.72
N GLY A 86 16.96 -2.30 -3.58
CA GLY A 86 18.11 -1.52 -3.16
C GLY A 86 18.32 -0.20 -3.93
N ILE A 87 17.36 0.20 -4.77
CA ILE A 87 17.48 1.38 -5.63
C ILE A 87 17.50 2.67 -4.79
N LEU A 88 16.66 2.75 -3.76
CA LEU A 88 16.64 3.93 -2.88
C LEU A 88 17.98 4.12 -2.17
N GLN A 89 18.61 3.04 -1.71
CA GLN A 89 19.94 3.08 -1.10
C GLN A 89 21.02 3.45 -2.10
N LYS A 90 20.97 2.85 -3.31
CA LYS A 90 21.93 3.10 -4.40
C LYS A 90 22.02 4.59 -4.76
N TYR A 91 20.89 5.29 -4.75
CA TYR A 91 20.82 6.70 -5.14
C TYR A 91 20.67 7.65 -3.94
N ASN A 92 20.74 7.13 -2.72
CA ASN A 92 20.60 7.89 -1.47
C ASN A 92 19.27 8.65 -1.37
N VAL A 93 18.17 7.97 -1.68
CA VAL A 93 16.80 8.51 -1.63
C VAL A 93 16.14 8.08 -0.33
N GLU A 94 15.65 9.03 0.45
CA GLU A 94 14.92 8.76 1.70
C GLU A 94 13.41 8.63 1.44
N MET A 95 12.78 7.58 1.98
CA MET A 95 11.31 7.53 2.02
C MET A 95 10.79 8.43 3.13
N ILE A 96 9.96 9.40 2.77
CA ILE A 96 9.28 10.33 3.69
C ILE A 96 7.76 10.07 3.71
N GLY A 97 7.08 10.58 4.74
CA GLY A 97 5.65 10.31 4.96
C GLY A 97 5.41 8.96 5.65
N ALA A 98 5.93 7.86 5.08
CA ALA A 98 5.93 6.56 5.74
C ALA A 98 7.25 5.82 5.47
N LYS A 99 7.84 5.25 6.51
CA LYS A 99 9.05 4.44 6.40
C LYS A 99 8.71 3.02 5.93
N PRO A 100 9.62 2.28 5.25
CA PRO A 100 9.34 0.94 4.74
C PRO A 100 8.77 -0.02 5.79
N HIS A 101 9.34 -0.08 6.98
CA HIS A 101 8.86 -0.94 8.05
C HIS A 101 7.46 -0.56 8.56
N ALA A 102 7.08 0.72 8.47
CA ALA A 102 5.74 1.17 8.85
C ALA A 102 4.70 0.74 7.81
N ILE A 103 5.07 0.79 6.52
CA ILE A 103 4.23 0.31 5.42
C ILE A 103 4.02 -1.20 5.56
N GLU A 104 5.09 -1.98 5.73
CA GLU A 104 5.00 -3.44 5.94
C GLU A 104 4.09 -3.78 7.13
N LYS A 105 4.29 -3.09 8.26
CA LYS A 105 3.48 -3.30 9.46
C LYS A 105 2.00 -2.94 9.26
N GLY A 106 1.71 -1.93 8.44
CA GLY A 106 0.34 -1.52 8.13
C GLY A 106 -0.36 -2.47 7.15
N GLU A 107 0.39 -3.06 6.23
CA GLU A 107 -0.14 -3.93 5.17
C GLU A 107 -0.21 -5.40 5.59
N ASP A 108 0.77 -5.88 6.35
CA ASP A 108 0.78 -7.24 6.87
C ASP A 108 -0.11 -7.36 8.10
N ARG A 109 -1.15 -8.17 7.98
CA ARG A 109 -2.16 -8.34 9.03
C ARG A 109 -1.62 -8.97 10.30
N GLN A 110 -0.65 -9.87 10.18
CA GLN A 110 -0.05 -10.49 11.35
C GLN A 110 0.85 -9.50 12.08
N LEU A 111 1.70 -8.78 11.35
CA LEU A 111 2.55 -7.73 11.94
C LEU A 111 1.72 -6.61 12.57
N PHE A 112 0.62 -6.23 11.93
CA PHE A 112 -0.31 -5.24 12.48
C PHE A 112 -0.97 -5.75 13.79
N LYS A 113 -1.49 -6.98 13.76
CA LYS A 113 -2.09 -7.62 14.94
C LYS A 113 -1.10 -7.68 16.12
N ASP A 114 0.12 -8.14 15.87
CA ASP A 114 1.16 -8.25 16.90
C ASP A 114 1.53 -6.85 17.45
N ALA A 115 1.57 -5.84 16.59
CA ALA A 115 1.81 -4.46 17.02
C ALA A 115 0.67 -3.92 17.90
N MET A 116 -0.59 -4.19 17.57
CA MET A 116 -1.75 -3.76 18.37
C MET A 116 -1.77 -4.43 19.74
N LEU A 117 -1.53 -5.75 19.78
CA LEU A 117 -1.44 -6.49 21.04
C LEU A 117 -0.29 -5.98 21.93
N LYS A 118 0.86 -5.64 21.33
CA LYS A 118 2.02 -5.12 22.04
C LYS A 118 1.75 -3.79 22.74
N ILE A 119 0.89 -2.94 22.19
CA ILE A 119 0.50 -1.65 22.79
C ILE A 119 -0.75 -1.76 23.67
N GLY A 120 -1.25 -3.00 23.92
CA GLY A 120 -2.37 -3.25 24.81
C GLY A 120 -3.75 -3.04 24.17
N LEU A 121 -3.83 -2.94 22.84
CA LEU A 121 -5.09 -2.89 22.11
C LEU A 121 -5.59 -4.28 21.77
N ASP A 122 -6.88 -4.50 21.94
CA ASP A 122 -7.54 -5.73 21.58
C ASP A 122 -7.80 -5.78 20.06
N VAL A 123 -7.72 -6.98 19.49
CA VAL A 123 -8.02 -7.23 18.10
C VAL A 123 -8.97 -8.42 17.97
N ALA A 124 -9.73 -8.46 16.88
CA ALA A 124 -10.61 -9.59 16.60
C ALA A 124 -9.82 -10.90 16.60
N LYS A 125 -10.40 -11.96 17.19
CA LYS A 125 -9.84 -13.30 17.11
C LYS A 125 -9.67 -13.66 15.64
N SER A 126 -8.45 -13.97 15.21
CA SER A 126 -8.13 -14.20 13.82
C SER A 126 -6.95 -15.16 13.69
N GLY A 127 -6.85 -15.82 12.55
CA GLY A 127 -5.72 -16.65 12.15
C GLY A 127 -5.36 -16.41 10.69
N VAL A 128 -4.08 -16.43 10.37
CA VAL A 128 -3.57 -16.49 9.00
C VAL A 128 -3.40 -17.95 8.64
N VAL A 129 -3.89 -18.36 7.49
CA VAL A 129 -3.92 -19.76 7.06
C VAL A 129 -3.50 -19.86 5.59
N HIS A 130 -2.80 -20.94 5.25
CA HIS A 130 -2.28 -21.20 3.90
C HIS A 130 -2.77 -22.54 3.35
N SER A 131 -3.60 -23.27 4.12
CA SER A 131 -4.20 -24.52 3.71
C SER A 131 -5.58 -24.68 4.30
N LEU A 132 -6.39 -25.57 3.71
CA LEU A 132 -7.73 -25.90 4.21
C LEU A 132 -7.68 -26.51 5.63
N GLU A 133 -6.66 -27.30 5.91
CA GLU A 133 -6.48 -27.91 7.24
C GLU A 133 -6.19 -26.85 8.30
N GLU A 134 -5.30 -25.91 7.99
CA GLU A 134 -5.03 -24.76 8.87
C GLU A 134 -6.26 -23.89 9.07
N ALA A 135 -7.06 -23.70 8.01
CA ALA A 135 -8.30 -22.95 8.07
C ALA A 135 -9.32 -23.60 9.02
N ARG A 136 -9.48 -24.93 8.97
CA ARG A 136 -10.34 -25.68 9.89
C ARG A 136 -9.86 -25.54 11.33
N ALA A 137 -8.57 -25.72 11.58
CA ALA A 137 -7.99 -25.56 12.91
C ALA A 137 -8.16 -24.14 13.46
N ALA A 138 -7.99 -23.13 12.62
CA ALA A 138 -8.22 -21.73 12.99
C ALA A 138 -9.69 -21.45 13.32
N ALA A 139 -10.63 -21.98 12.53
CA ALA A 139 -12.06 -21.84 12.78
C ALA A 139 -12.47 -22.49 14.10
N GLU A 140 -11.94 -23.67 14.42
CA GLU A 140 -12.17 -24.34 15.70
C GLU A 140 -11.59 -23.54 16.88
N LYS A 141 -10.41 -22.96 16.73
CA LYS A 141 -9.78 -22.11 17.76
C LYS A 141 -10.56 -20.83 18.01
N ILE A 142 -11.14 -20.22 16.98
CA ILE A 142 -12.00 -19.03 17.12
C ILE A 142 -13.31 -19.42 17.82
N GLY A 143 -13.88 -20.56 17.46
CA GLY A 143 -14.96 -21.25 18.17
C GLY A 143 -16.35 -20.67 18.00
N THR A 144 -16.55 -19.65 17.17
CA THR A 144 -17.86 -18.99 16.97
C THR A 144 -18.06 -18.64 15.51
N PHE A 145 -19.32 -18.77 15.02
CA PHE A 145 -19.80 -18.20 13.77
C PHE A 145 -20.65 -16.96 14.05
N PRO A 146 -20.74 -15.99 13.11
CA PRO A 146 -20.16 -16.01 11.77
C PRO A 146 -18.66 -15.73 11.74
N LEU A 147 -17.98 -16.27 10.72
CA LEU A 147 -16.56 -16.03 10.43
C LEU A 147 -16.41 -15.19 9.16
N ILE A 148 -15.53 -14.20 9.22
CA ILE A 148 -15.12 -13.42 8.04
C ILE A 148 -13.86 -14.05 7.46
N ILE A 149 -13.94 -14.45 6.19
CA ILE A 149 -12.83 -14.98 5.42
C ILE A 149 -12.36 -13.90 4.46
N ARG A 150 -11.06 -13.62 4.48
CA ARG A 150 -10.47 -12.59 3.61
C ARG A 150 -9.13 -13.09 3.06
N PRO A 151 -8.91 -13.01 1.74
CA PRO A 151 -7.58 -13.24 1.17
C PRO A 151 -6.55 -12.24 1.70
N SER A 152 -5.28 -12.64 1.69
CA SER A 152 -4.19 -11.79 2.20
C SER A 152 -4.03 -10.50 1.40
N PHE A 153 -4.21 -10.58 0.09
CA PHE A 153 -4.01 -9.47 -0.83
C PHE A 153 -5.22 -9.34 -1.76
N THR A 154 -6.21 -8.55 -1.34
CA THR A 154 -7.33 -8.18 -2.22
C THR A 154 -7.69 -6.72 -2.07
N LEU A 155 -8.03 -6.11 -3.18
CA LEU A 155 -8.68 -4.82 -3.24
C LEU A 155 -10.18 -5.04 -3.50
N GLY A 156 -11.04 -4.40 -2.70
CA GLY A 156 -12.47 -4.37 -2.97
C GLY A 156 -13.27 -5.63 -2.60
N GLY A 157 -12.76 -6.50 -1.73
CA GLY A 157 -13.53 -7.61 -1.16
C GLY A 157 -13.72 -8.83 -2.07
N THR A 158 -13.01 -8.92 -3.18
CA THR A 158 -13.05 -10.07 -4.07
C THR A 158 -12.37 -11.28 -3.42
N GLY A 159 -12.95 -12.47 -3.54
CA GLY A 159 -12.42 -13.72 -3.00
C GLY A 159 -12.58 -13.89 -1.49
N GLY A 160 -13.29 -12.98 -0.81
CA GLY A 160 -13.64 -13.10 0.60
C GLY A 160 -15.13 -13.33 0.81
N GLY A 161 -15.52 -13.68 2.03
CA GLY A 161 -16.92 -13.90 2.36
C GLY A 161 -17.17 -13.98 3.86
N ILE A 162 -18.45 -14.02 4.21
CA ILE A 162 -18.92 -14.28 5.57
C ILE A 162 -19.52 -15.67 5.59
N ALA A 163 -18.97 -16.54 6.41
CA ALA A 163 -19.50 -17.89 6.66
C ALA A 163 -20.32 -17.88 7.95
N TYR A 164 -21.57 -18.21 7.85
CA TYR A 164 -22.50 -18.28 8.99
C TYR A 164 -22.52 -19.66 9.65
N ASN A 165 -21.98 -20.66 8.94
CA ASN A 165 -21.88 -22.03 9.40
C ASN A 165 -20.67 -22.74 8.77
N ARG A 166 -20.44 -24.00 9.17
CA ARG A 166 -19.26 -24.76 8.72
C ARG A 166 -19.31 -25.12 7.23
N GLU A 167 -20.48 -25.35 6.68
CA GLU A 167 -20.66 -25.70 5.25
C GLU A 167 -20.28 -24.53 4.36
N GLU A 168 -20.79 -23.33 4.68
CA GLU A 168 -20.43 -22.09 3.97
C GLU A 168 -18.94 -21.75 4.11
N PHE A 169 -18.38 -21.99 5.29
CA PHE A 169 -16.94 -21.80 5.52
C PHE A 169 -16.10 -22.66 4.56
N GLU A 170 -16.43 -23.94 4.43
CA GLU A 170 -15.71 -24.84 3.52
C GLU A 170 -15.90 -24.47 2.05
N GLN A 171 -17.07 -24.01 1.66
CA GLN A 171 -17.31 -23.53 0.29
C GLN A 171 -16.44 -22.29 -0.06
N ILE A 172 -16.38 -21.33 0.85
CA ILE A 172 -15.60 -20.08 0.62
C ILE A 172 -14.09 -20.36 0.61
N VAL A 173 -13.60 -21.24 1.47
CA VAL A 173 -12.15 -21.54 1.56
C VAL A 173 -11.67 -22.40 0.39
N ASN A 174 -12.55 -23.19 -0.24
CA ASN A 174 -12.23 -24.03 -1.39
C ASN A 174 -12.40 -23.34 -2.76
N GLY A 175 -13.05 -22.19 -2.84
CA GLY A 175 -13.29 -21.43 -4.06
C GLY A 175 -12.21 -20.39 -4.30
#